data_272ef4edd50439e0502c130efcc845a3
#
_entry.id   272ef4edd50439e0502c130efcc845a3
#
_cell.length_a   1.000
_cell.length_b   1.000
_cell.length_c   1.000
_cell.angle_alpha   90.00
_cell.angle_beta   90.00
_cell.angle_gamma   90.00
#
_symmetry.space_group_name_H-M   'P 1'
#
loop_
_entity.id
_entity.type
_entity.pdbx_description
1 polymer ?
#
loop_
_entity_poly.entity_id
_entity_poly.type
_entity_poly.pdbx_seq_one_letter_code
_entity_poly.pdbx_strand_id
1 'polypeptide(L)'
;MPSYRTIMTVTTLVPGRSPEEVEQAARAVTRLESWDIAIAAGQPRVTARFAAVDDSEARATHAAIVGGVRQVADVPRARLAAVVRGRSHYLTT
;
A
#
# COMPACT_ATOMS: atom_id res chain seq x y z
N MET A 1 6.62 -12.47 12.42
CA MET A 1 7.03 -12.16 11.04
C MET A 1 7.34 -10.68 10.93
N PRO A 2 8.31 -10.30 10.11
CA PRO A 2 8.57 -8.88 9.84
C PRO A 2 7.36 -8.17 9.27
N SER A 3 7.24 -6.88 9.57
CA SER A 3 6.20 -6.02 9.00
C SER A 3 6.78 -5.16 7.90
N TYR A 4 5.93 -4.84 6.94
CA TYR A 4 6.26 -4.02 5.78
C TYR A 4 5.16 -2.98 5.56
N ARG A 5 5.49 -1.92 4.84
CA ARG A 5 4.53 -0.89 4.44
C ARG A 5 4.52 -0.73 2.93
N THR A 6 3.34 -0.80 2.33
CA THR A 6 3.09 -0.35 0.97
C THR A 6 2.58 1.08 1.06
N ILE A 7 3.33 2.02 0.51
CA ILE A 7 3.04 3.45 0.60
C ILE A 7 2.69 3.92 -0.81
N MET A 8 1.45 4.38 -0.99
CA MET A 8 0.92 4.75 -2.30
C MET A 8 0.44 6.20 -2.30
N THR A 9 0.76 6.94 -3.35
CA THR A 9 0.10 8.19 -3.65
C THR A 9 -1.12 7.87 -4.51
N VAL A 10 -2.31 8.26 -4.05
CA VAL A 10 -3.57 8.01 -4.75
C VAL A 10 -4.14 9.36 -5.17
N THR A 11 -4.30 9.58 -6.46
CA THR A 11 -4.71 10.90 -6.97
C THR A 11 -6.17 10.99 -7.37
N THR A 12 -6.69 9.98 -8.07
CA THR A 12 -8.05 10.01 -8.62
C THR A 12 -8.66 8.62 -8.55
N LEU A 13 -9.93 8.56 -8.19
CA LEU A 13 -10.69 7.31 -8.25
C LEU A 13 -11.15 7.07 -9.68
N VAL A 14 -11.21 5.80 -10.08
CA VAL A 14 -11.86 5.40 -11.33
C VAL A 14 -13.35 5.78 -11.21
N PRO A 15 -13.98 6.34 -12.27
CA PRO A 15 -15.39 6.72 -12.22
C PRO A 15 -16.28 5.58 -11.71
N GLY A 16 -17.17 5.91 -10.79
CA GLY A 16 -18.09 4.93 -10.17
C GLY A 16 -17.52 4.21 -8.96
N ARG A 17 -16.25 4.44 -8.60
CA ARG A 17 -15.61 3.84 -7.43
C ARG A 17 -15.64 4.79 -6.24
N SER A 18 -15.63 4.21 -5.03
CA SER A 18 -15.61 4.97 -3.78
C SER A 18 -14.26 4.84 -3.07
N PRO A 19 -13.92 5.77 -2.15
CA PRO A 19 -12.67 5.67 -1.39
C PRO A 19 -12.55 4.38 -0.59
N GLU A 20 -13.66 3.82 -0.09
CA GLU A 20 -13.66 2.57 0.66
C GLU A 20 -13.19 1.40 -0.17
N GLU A 21 -13.40 1.43 -1.49
CA GLU A 21 -12.97 0.37 -2.39
C GLU A 21 -11.45 0.31 -2.52
N VAL A 22 -10.75 1.39 -2.26
CA VAL A 22 -9.28 1.41 -2.25
C VAL A 22 -8.76 0.52 -1.13
N GLU A 23 -9.30 0.70 0.08
CA GLU A 23 -8.94 -0.13 1.23
C GLU A 23 -9.36 -1.59 1.00
N GLN A 24 -10.57 -1.81 0.49
CA GLN A 24 -11.08 -3.15 0.19
C GLN A 24 -10.19 -3.88 -0.80
N ALA A 25 -9.70 -3.19 -1.83
CA ALA A 25 -8.80 -3.79 -2.82
C ALA A 25 -7.49 -4.26 -2.18
N ALA A 26 -6.93 -3.48 -1.26
CA ALA A 26 -5.72 -3.87 -0.55
C ALA A 26 -6.01 -5.05 0.40
N ARG A 27 -7.11 -5.02 1.13
CA ARG A 27 -7.48 -6.08 2.08
C ARG A 27 -7.83 -7.40 1.38
N ALA A 28 -8.24 -7.36 0.11
CA ALA A 28 -8.49 -8.55 -0.68
C ALA A 28 -7.20 -9.33 -1.01
N VAL A 29 -6.04 -8.66 -0.97
CA VAL A 29 -4.74 -9.28 -1.27
C VAL A 29 -4.16 -9.99 -0.06
N THR A 30 -4.21 -9.34 1.10
CA THR A 30 -3.60 -9.85 2.32
C THR A 30 -4.24 -9.21 3.55
N ARG A 31 -4.05 -9.85 4.70
CA ARG A 31 -4.47 -9.25 5.97
C ARG A 31 -3.59 -8.04 6.27
N LEU A 32 -4.21 -6.89 6.47
CA LEU A 32 -3.49 -5.67 6.82
C LEU A 32 -3.42 -5.51 8.34
N GLU A 33 -2.24 -5.13 8.82
CA GLU A 33 -2.05 -4.77 10.24
C GLU A 33 -2.57 -3.37 10.53
N SER A 34 -2.47 -2.47 9.53
CA SER A 34 -3.03 -1.12 9.63
C SER A 34 -3.27 -0.55 8.23
N TRP A 35 -4.12 0.46 8.19
CA TRP A 35 -4.46 1.22 6.99
C TRP A 35 -4.56 2.69 7.39
N ASP A 36 -3.66 3.52 6.89
CA ASP A 36 -3.59 4.93 7.23
C ASP A 36 -3.63 5.80 5.99
N ILE A 37 -4.33 6.92 6.09
CA ILE A 37 -4.38 7.92 5.03
C ILE A 37 -3.87 9.24 5.60
N ALA A 38 -2.95 9.87 4.88
CA ALA A 38 -2.41 11.19 5.23
C ALA A 38 -2.36 12.05 3.98
N ILE A 39 -2.33 13.38 4.16
CA ILE A 39 -2.08 14.30 3.07
C ILE A 39 -0.58 14.64 3.09
N ALA A 40 0.09 14.41 1.98
CA ALA A 40 1.52 14.72 1.82
C ALA A 40 1.71 15.48 0.52
N ALA A 41 2.31 16.66 0.58
CA ALA A 41 2.50 17.54 -0.57
C ALA A 41 1.17 17.80 -1.32
N GLY A 42 0.08 17.95 -0.59
CA GLY A 42 -1.25 18.23 -1.15
C GLY A 42 -1.95 17.02 -1.76
N GLN A 43 -1.39 15.82 -1.65
CA GLN A 43 -1.97 14.60 -2.23
C GLN A 43 -2.22 13.54 -1.16
N PRO A 44 -3.29 12.73 -1.29
CA PRO A 44 -3.52 11.60 -0.40
C PRO A 44 -2.41 10.57 -0.52
N ARG A 45 -1.85 10.19 0.62
CA ARG A 45 -0.87 9.12 0.72
C ARG A 45 -1.44 8.03 1.62
N VAL A 46 -1.54 6.84 1.08
CA VAL A 46 -2.09 5.67 1.77
C VAL A 46 -0.95 4.76 2.18
N THR A 47 -0.96 4.32 3.44
CA THR A 47 0.02 3.36 3.95
C THR A 47 -0.71 2.10 4.41
N ALA A 48 -0.42 0.98 3.77
CA ALA A 48 -0.92 -0.34 4.14
C ALA A 48 0.21 -1.14 4.79
N ARG A 49 0.03 -1.51 6.06
CA ARG A 49 1.01 -2.32 6.79
C ARG A 49 0.58 -3.79 6.78
N PHE A 50 1.53 -4.66 6.48
CA PHE A 50 1.29 -6.10 6.40
C PHE A 50 2.52 -6.88 6.84
N ALA A 51 2.34 -8.16 7.17
CA ALA A 51 3.43 -9.06 7.55
C ALA A 51 3.80 -9.95 6.37
N ALA A 52 5.09 -10.26 6.24
CA ALA A 52 5.60 -11.22 5.26
C ALA A 52 6.81 -11.93 5.86
N VAL A 53 7.11 -13.13 5.37
CA VAL A 53 8.21 -13.94 5.93
C VAL A 53 9.58 -13.36 5.58
N ASP A 54 9.69 -12.71 4.41
CA ASP A 54 10.94 -12.12 3.94
C ASP A 54 10.66 -11.04 2.88
N ASP A 55 11.72 -10.39 2.41
CA ASP A 55 11.61 -9.31 1.41
C ASP A 55 11.03 -9.81 0.09
N SER A 56 11.31 -11.05 -0.30
CA SER A 56 10.78 -11.61 -1.55
C SER A 56 9.26 -11.72 -1.51
N GLU A 57 8.71 -12.27 -0.42
CA GLU A 57 7.27 -12.36 -0.23
C GLU A 57 6.66 -10.97 -0.12
N ALA A 58 7.34 -10.05 0.57
CA ALA A 58 6.87 -8.68 0.72
C ALA A 58 6.77 -7.97 -0.64
N ARG A 59 7.73 -8.19 -1.54
CA ARG A 59 7.69 -7.61 -2.89
C ARG A 59 6.50 -8.14 -3.70
N ALA A 60 6.22 -9.43 -3.61
CA ALA A 60 5.08 -10.04 -4.29
C ALA A 60 3.76 -9.50 -3.75
N THR A 61 3.63 -9.40 -2.43
CA THR A 61 2.43 -8.86 -1.77
C THR A 61 2.24 -7.38 -2.12
N HIS A 62 3.32 -6.60 -2.07
CA HIS A 62 3.30 -5.18 -2.46
C HIS A 62 2.80 -5.01 -3.90
N ALA A 63 3.35 -5.77 -4.84
CA ALA A 63 2.94 -5.70 -6.24
C ALA A 63 1.45 -6.04 -6.41
N ALA A 64 0.96 -7.03 -5.67
CA ALA A 64 -0.45 -7.42 -5.70
C ALA A 64 -1.36 -6.35 -5.09
N ILE A 65 -0.95 -5.72 -3.98
CA ILE A 65 -1.70 -4.61 -3.38
C ILE A 65 -1.79 -3.45 -4.36
N VAL A 66 -0.66 -3.02 -4.92
CA VAL A 66 -0.63 -1.91 -5.88
C VAL A 66 -1.47 -2.22 -7.11
N GLY A 67 -1.35 -3.43 -7.66
CA GLY A 67 -2.15 -3.88 -8.80
C GLY A 67 -3.64 -3.87 -8.51
N GLY A 68 -4.05 -4.34 -7.34
CA GLY A 68 -5.44 -4.32 -6.91
C GLY A 68 -5.99 -2.91 -6.76
N VAL A 69 -5.24 -2.03 -6.10
CA VAL A 69 -5.65 -0.63 -5.92
C VAL A 69 -5.73 0.09 -7.28
N ARG A 70 -4.83 -0.20 -8.20
CA ARG A 70 -4.86 0.40 -9.55
C ARG A 70 -6.10 0.03 -10.36
N GLN A 71 -6.84 -1.01 -9.98
CA GLN A 71 -8.12 -1.33 -10.60
C GLN A 71 -9.22 -0.31 -10.24
N VAL A 72 -9.05 0.42 -9.15
CA VAL A 72 -10.07 1.33 -8.62
C VAL A 72 -9.60 2.78 -8.51
N ALA A 73 -8.30 3.05 -8.67
CA ALA A 73 -7.76 4.40 -8.52
C ALA A 73 -6.45 4.56 -9.30
N ASP A 74 -6.09 5.81 -9.57
CA ASP A 74 -4.77 6.14 -10.09
C ASP A 74 -3.75 6.15 -8.96
N VAL A 75 -2.67 5.39 -9.14
CA VAL A 75 -1.56 5.31 -8.20
C VAL A 75 -0.28 5.65 -8.96
N PRO A 76 0.05 6.94 -9.07
CA PRO A 76 1.23 7.35 -9.84
C PRO A 76 2.54 6.98 -9.17
N ARG A 77 2.52 6.74 -7.86
CA ARG A 77 3.73 6.40 -7.12
C ARG A 77 3.40 5.38 -6.04
N ALA A 78 4.25 4.37 -5.93
CA ALA A 78 4.16 3.36 -4.87
C ALA A 78 5.56 2.96 -4.44
N ARG A 79 5.74 2.78 -3.12
CA ARG A 79 7.02 2.35 -2.54
C ARG A 79 6.77 1.28 -1.50
N LEU A 80 7.71 0.34 -1.41
CA LEU A 80 7.71 -0.70 -0.38
C LEU A 80 8.79 -0.38 0.64
N ALA A 81 8.45 -0.52 1.92
CA ALA A 81 9.40 -0.34 3.01
C ALA A 81 9.29 -1.48 4.01
N ALA A 82 10.42 -1.93 4.53
CA ALA A 82 10.46 -2.77 5.72
C ALA A 82 10.32 -1.90 6.96
N VAL A 83 9.61 -2.39 7.96
CA VAL A 83 9.47 -1.70 9.25
C VAL A 83 10.53 -2.23 10.20
N VAL A 84 11.46 -1.38 10.60
CA VAL A 84 12.51 -1.72 11.56
C VAL A 84 12.45 -0.72 12.70
N ARG A 85 12.10 -1.20 13.90
CA ARG A 85 11.97 -0.36 15.09
C ARG A 85 11.04 0.83 14.87
N GLY A 86 9.91 0.59 14.16
CA GLY A 86 8.91 1.60 13.86
C GLY A 86 9.25 2.52 12.69
N ARG A 87 10.43 2.37 12.08
CA ARG A 87 10.87 3.20 10.96
C ARG A 87 10.77 2.46 9.64
N SER A 88 10.51 3.22 8.57
CA SER A 88 10.46 2.67 7.22
C SER A 88 11.87 2.62 6.63
N HIS A 89 12.24 1.44 6.13
CA HIS A 89 13.46 1.22 5.37
C HIS A 89 13.05 0.80 3.97
N TYR A 90 13.23 1.68 3.01
CA TYR A 90 12.72 1.46 1.65
C TYR A 90 13.48 0.36 0.94
N LEU A 91 12.74 -0.50 0.25
CA LEU A 91 13.29 -1.58 -0.54
C LEU A 91 13.20 -1.22 -2.03
N THR A 92 14.16 -1.70 -2.80
CA THR A 92 14.11 -1.62 -4.25
C THR A 92 13.06 -2.60 -4.76
N THR A 93 12.12 -2.11 -5.55
CA THR A 93 11.02 -2.91 -6.11
C THR A 93 10.99 -2.84 -7.63
#